data_23d9f9743fcc45db900e0710173d73f4
#
_entry.id   23d9f9743fcc45db900e0710173d73f4
#
_cell.length_a   1.000
_cell.length_b   1.000
_cell.length_c   1.000
_cell.angle_alpha   90.00
_cell.angle_beta   90.00
_cell.angle_gamma   90.00
#
_symmetry.space_group_name_H-M   'P 1'
#
loop_
_entity.id
_entity.type
_entity.pdbx_description
1 polymer ?
#
loop_
_entity_poly.entity_id
_entity_poly.type
_entity_poly.pdbx_seq_one_letter_code
_entity_poly.pdbx_strand_id
1 'polypeptide(L)'
;MKKDEKPQPQETAAVANDAPAAQENEAAAAQQPAQTEESAPDAAGEIDPADNGPIDENQDPTLVPVTVLVVATSAANNYLLLRHCLRSLQKNLRGVDAQVKVAGAERPDWLDCNSWLSDAAGEFNHLNELVARALPFVETNRIILMTDRMQLARPVSLADIALLKTMPEGGDLPTLKVLGERTKDDPRWLWNYQTHMPLYAFRHPLMGVLRYLIEIGHEDLHLPTVYNNMLFPDLQPTLLDWRTDSWLLPVVSAHPSMERMQSFLVKKKFIWISPNSEGAEVVALLKFLTPDAAPCETDVPDANPAQD
;
A
#
# COMPACT_ATOMS: atom_id res chain seq x y z
N MET A 1 53.85 36.57 10.56
CA MET A 1 52.73 37.52 10.54
C MET A 1 52.10 37.41 9.15
N LYS A 2 51.00 36.66 8.99
CA LYS A 2 50.16 36.64 7.80
C LYS A 2 48.76 37.08 8.28
N LYS A 3 48.26 38.12 7.62
CA LYS A 3 46.95 38.72 7.89
C LYS A 3 45.84 37.81 7.42
N ASP A 4 44.84 37.60 8.28
CA ASP A 4 43.59 36.97 8.00
C ASP A 4 42.72 37.92 7.18
N GLU A 5 42.35 37.49 5.97
CA GLU A 5 41.34 38.14 5.13
C GLU A 5 39.98 37.49 5.37
N LYS A 6 39.05 38.30 5.79
CA LYS A 6 37.66 37.96 6.11
C LYS A 6 36.85 38.06 4.82
N PRO A 7 36.05 37.04 4.40
CA PRO A 7 35.20 37.20 3.22
C PRO A 7 33.99 38.06 3.51
N GLN A 8 33.66 38.92 2.56
CA GLN A 8 32.47 39.77 2.52
C GLN A 8 31.22 38.96 2.10
N PRO A 9 30.03 39.28 2.62
CA PRO A 9 28.78 38.69 2.16
C PRO A 9 28.36 39.27 0.82
N GLN A 10 27.97 38.37 -0.10
CA GLN A 10 27.32 38.71 -1.36
C GLN A 10 25.86 39.08 -1.14
N GLU A 11 25.51 40.26 -1.56
CA GLU A 11 24.16 40.80 -1.64
C GLU A 11 23.39 40.10 -2.77
N THR A 12 22.32 39.35 -2.45
CA THR A 12 21.40 38.76 -3.42
C THR A 12 20.33 39.78 -3.80
N ALA A 13 20.35 40.18 -5.06
CA ALA A 13 19.36 41.04 -5.69
C ALA A 13 17.97 40.35 -5.72
N ALA A 14 16.96 41.07 -5.26
CA ALA A 14 15.57 40.72 -5.36
C ALA A 14 15.10 40.90 -6.84
N VAL A 15 14.61 39.82 -7.43
CA VAL A 15 13.90 39.85 -8.71
C VAL A 15 12.42 40.06 -8.42
N ALA A 16 11.89 41.19 -8.84
CA ALA A 16 10.47 41.49 -8.84
C ALA A 16 9.78 40.69 -9.94
N ASN A 17 8.78 39.88 -9.60
CA ASN A 17 7.88 39.23 -10.54
C ASN A 17 6.68 40.15 -10.79
N ASP A 18 6.64 40.72 -12.00
CA ASP A 18 5.46 41.33 -12.59
C ASP A 18 4.46 40.25 -13.00
N ALA A 19 3.24 40.34 -12.49
CA ALA A 19 2.11 39.53 -12.90
C ALA A 19 1.45 40.14 -14.16
N PRO A 20 1.14 39.38 -15.20
CA PRO A 20 0.27 39.88 -16.26
C PRO A 20 -1.21 39.68 -15.94
N ALA A 21 -1.96 40.71 -16.32
CA ALA A 21 -3.40 40.90 -16.15
C ALA A 21 -4.26 39.82 -16.83
N ALA A 22 -5.39 39.54 -16.19
CA ALA A 22 -6.49 38.75 -16.72
C ALA A 22 -7.05 39.35 -18.04
N GLN A 23 -7.17 38.52 -19.07
CA GLN A 23 -8.02 38.77 -20.21
C GLN A 23 -9.29 37.90 -20.10
N GLU A 24 -10.40 38.61 -19.99
CA GLU A 24 -11.75 38.07 -20.21
C GLU A 24 -11.87 37.64 -21.67
N ASN A 25 -12.32 36.43 -21.92
CA ASN A 25 -12.79 36.01 -23.25
C ASN A 25 -14.23 35.52 -23.15
N GLU A 26 -15.06 36.27 -23.90
CA GLU A 26 -16.47 36.09 -24.15
C GLU A 26 -16.83 34.78 -24.83
N ALA A 27 -18.05 34.38 -24.57
CA ALA A 27 -18.77 33.23 -25.09
C ALA A 27 -18.76 33.12 -26.63
N ALA A 28 -18.52 31.90 -27.11
CA ALA A 28 -18.97 31.45 -28.42
C ALA A 28 -19.72 30.15 -28.29
N ALA A 29 -21.04 30.23 -28.49
CA ALA A 29 -21.91 29.08 -28.70
C ALA A 29 -21.59 28.47 -30.08
N ALA A 30 -21.31 27.16 -30.13
CA ALA A 30 -21.21 26.42 -31.37
C ALA A 30 -21.78 24.99 -31.20
N GLN A 31 -22.95 24.79 -31.75
CA GLN A 31 -23.47 23.69 -32.55
C GLN A 31 -22.96 22.28 -32.26
N GLN A 32 -23.88 21.42 -31.78
CA GLN A 32 -23.77 19.96 -31.77
C GLN A 32 -23.71 19.40 -33.21
N PRO A 33 -22.80 18.48 -33.52
CA PRO A 33 -22.94 17.59 -34.66
C PRO A 33 -23.64 16.28 -34.25
N ALA A 34 -24.39 15.77 -35.22
CA ALA A 34 -25.25 14.61 -35.17
C ALA A 34 -24.53 13.34 -34.72
N GLN A 35 -25.24 12.57 -33.92
CA GLN A 35 -24.91 11.19 -33.53
C GLN A 35 -24.89 10.29 -34.77
N THR A 36 -23.75 9.71 -35.05
CA THR A 36 -23.62 8.51 -35.88
C THR A 36 -23.52 7.33 -34.92
N GLU A 37 -24.55 6.50 -34.90
CA GLU A 37 -24.55 5.21 -34.19
C GLU A 37 -23.55 4.30 -34.92
N GLU A 38 -22.37 4.11 -34.34
CA GLU A 38 -21.43 3.05 -34.74
C GLU A 38 -21.37 2.03 -33.61
N SER A 39 -21.86 0.83 -33.91
CA SER A 39 -22.01 -0.29 -33.01
C SER A 39 -20.67 -0.69 -32.41
N ALA A 40 -20.57 -0.59 -31.08
CA ALA A 40 -19.48 -1.12 -30.28
C ALA A 40 -19.51 -2.67 -30.34
N PRO A 41 -18.35 -3.35 -30.39
CA PRO A 41 -18.31 -4.79 -30.25
C PRO A 41 -18.64 -5.21 -28.81
N ASP A 42 -19.65 -6.06 -28.68
CA ASP A 42 -20.01 -6.83 -27.51
C ASP A 42 -18.82 -7.68 -27.04
N ALA A 43 -18.09 -7.18 -26.05
CA ALA A 43 -17.10 -7.95 -25.29
C ALA A 43 -17.22 -7.63 -23.79
N ALA A 44 -18.45 -7.48 -23.30
CA ALA A 44 -18.75 -7.66 -21.89
C ALA A 44 -18.92 -9.17 -21.66
N GLY A 45 -17.83 -9.88 -21.38
CA GLY A 45 -17.92 -11.23 -20.84
C GLY A 45 -18.80 -11.15 -19.58
N GLU A 46 -19.94 -11.82 -19.62
CA GLU A 46 -20.80 -12.05 -18.46
C GLU A 46 -19.91 -12.60 -17.35
N ILE A 47 -19.76 -11.81 -16.28
CA ILE A 47 -19.19 -12.29 -15.02
C ILE A 47 -20.22 -13.26 -14.47
N ASP A 48 -19.96 -14.55 -14.61
CA ASP A 48 -20.79 -15.59 -14.04
C ASP A 48 -20.87 -15.38 -12.52
N PRO A 49 -22.03 -15.05 -11.95
CA PRO A 49 -22.18 -14.87 -10.52
C PRO A 49 -22.04 -16.17 -9.72
N ALA A 50 -21.79 -17.30 -10.37
CA ALA A 50 -21.77 -18.63 -9.76
C ALA A 50 -20.38 -19.12 -9.28
N ASP A 51 -19.30 -18.34 -9.43
CA ASP A 51 -17.97 -18.74 -8.92
C ASP A 51 -17.76 -18.31 -7.44
N ASN A 52 -18.81 -18.43 -6.64
CA ASN A 52 -18.70 -18.50 -5.20
C ASN A 52 -18.43 -19.97 -4.86
N GLY A 53 -17.21 -20.30 -4.45
CA GLY A 53 -16.88 -21.63 -3.92
C GLY A 53 -17.87 -22.06 -2.82
N PRO A 54 -17.80 -23.32 -2.34
CA PRO A 54 -18.77 -23.86 -1.41
C PRO A 54 -18.97 -22.92 -0.22
N ILE A 55 -20.22 -22.49 -0.02
CA ILE A 55 -20.59 -21.61 1.11
C ILE A 55 -20.39 -22.45 2.38
N ASP A 56 -19.44 -22.03 3.22
CA ASP A 56 -19.30 -22.57 4.58
C ASP A 56 -20.55 -22.15 5.38
N GLU A 57 -21.38 -23.10 5.79
CA GLU A 57 -22.63 -22.87 6.52
C GLU A 57 -22.42 -22.15 7.87
N ASN A 58 -21.16 -22.06 8.34
CA ASN A 58 -20.78 -21.35 9.56
C ASN A 58 -20.36 -19.89 9.33
N GLN A 59 -20.30 -19.42 8.09
CA GLN A 59 -19.97 -18.02 7.81
C GLN A 59 -21.17 -17.10 8.07
N ASP A 60 -20.91 -15.97 8.74
CA ASP A 60 -21.89 -14.89 8.82
C ASP A 60 -22.15 -14.34 7.40
N PRO A 61 -23.35 -14.54 6.81
CA PRO A 61 -23.63 -14.16 5.44
C PRO A 61 -23.54 -12.65 5.19
N THR A 62 -23.39 -11.86 6.24
CA THR A 62 -23.21 -10.40 6.16
C THR A 62 -21.74 -10.01 5.95
N LEU A 63 -20.79 -10.92 6.19
CA LEU A 63 -19.38 -10.64 6.04
C LEU A 63 -18.91 -10.86 4.60
N VAL A 64 -18.08 -9.95 4.12
CA VAL A 64 -17.48 -10.02 2.79
C VAL A 64 -16.24 -10.92 2.86
N PRO A 65 -16.16 -12.04 2.10
CA PRO A 65 -14.98 -12.87 2.05
C PRO A 65 -13.83 -12.12 1.36
N VAL A 66 -12.67 -12.08 2.02
CA VAL A 66 -11.46 -11.38 1.57
C VAL A 66 -10.23 -12.19 1.93
N THR A 67 -9.28 -12.32 1.02
CA THR A 67 -7.93 -12.76 1.39
C THR A 67 -7.06 -11.56 1.74
N VAL A 68 -6.48 -11.57 2.93
CA VAL A 68 -5.41 -10.65 3.30
C VAL A 68 -4.09 -11.31 2.95
N LEU A 69 -3.48 -10.85 1.85
CA LEU A 69 -2.16 -11.31 1.42
C LEU A 69 -1.09 -10.42 2.05
N VAL A 70 -0.34 -10.98 2.99
CA VAL A 70 0.77 -10.30 3.65
C VAL A 70 2.09 -10.76 3.04
N VAL A 71 2.89 -9.83 2.56
CA VAL A 71 4.21 -10.10 2.04
C VAL A 71 5.25 -9.85 3.13
N ALA A 72 5.98 -10.91 3.50
CA ALA A 72 7.08 -10.83 4.46
C ALA A 72 8.34 -10.30 3.74
N THR A 73 8.75 -9.08 4.09
CA THR A 73 9.90 -8.38 3.48
C THR A 73 11.15 -8.39 4.37
N SER A 74 11.01 -8.74 5.65
CA SER A 74 12.10 -8.73 6.62
C SER A 74 12.07 -9.97 7.50
N ALA A 75 13.19 -10.71 7.52
CA ALA A 75 13.41 -11.81 8.46
C ALA A 75 14.03 -11.33 9.80
N ALA A 76 14.30 -10.03 9.95
CA ALA A 76 14.93 -9.45 11.12
C ALA A 76 14.16 -9.78 12.42
N ASN A 77 14.88 -10.08 13.49
CA ASN A 77 14.32 -10.43 14.79
C ASN A 77 13.27 -11.54 14.72
N ASN A 78 13.54 -12.60 13.97
CA ASN A 78 12.61 -13.72 13.75
C ASN A 78 11.26 -13.27 13.22
N TYR A 79 11.25 -12.46 12.15
CA TYR A 79 10.05 -11.94 11.51
C TYR A 79 9.15 -11.11 12.44
N LEU A 80 9.76 -10.31 13.32
CA LEU A 80 9.03 -9.51 14.31
C LEU A 80 7.95 -8.62 13.68
N LEU A 81 8.26 -7.94 12.55
CA LEU A 81 7.31 -7.07 11.87
C LEU A 81 6.11 -7.85 11.34
N LEU A 82 6.34 -9.03 10.74
CA LEU A 82 5.28 -9.91 10.27
C LEU A 82 4.37 -10.34 11.43
N ARG A 83 4.96 -10.77 12.55
CA ARG A 83 4.20 -11.19 13.74
C ARG A 83 3.26 -10.08 14.21
N HIS A 84 3.76 -8.88 14.37
CA HIS A 84 2.94 -7.74 14.79
C HIS A 84 1.95 -7.27 13.71
N CYS A 85 2.28 -7.40 12.43
CA CYS A 85 1.35 -7.17 11.33
C CYS A 85 0.13 -8.09 11.45
N LEU A 86 0.34 -9.40 11.61
CA LEU A 86 -0.73 -10.39 11.76
C LEU A 86 -1.58 -10.14 13.01
N ARG A 87 -0.95 -9.84 14.15
CA ARG A 87 -1.65 -9.44 15.38
C ARG A 87 -2.48 -8.18 15.21
N SER A 88 -1.96 -7.19 14.46
CA SER A 88 -2.67 -5.95 14.18
C SER A 88 -3.89 -6.16 13.29
N LEU A 89 -3.81 -7.07 12.32
CA LEU A 89 -4.94 -7.50 11.49
C LEU A 89 -6.04 -8.12 12.33
N GLN A 90 -5.71 -9.11 13.14
CA GLN A 90 -6.67 -9.76 14.02
C GLN A 90 -7.36 -8.76 14.96
N LYS A 91 -6.58 -7.89 15.57
CA LYS A 91 -7.09 -6.91 16.53
C LYS A 91 -7.96 -5.84 15.91
N ASN A 92 -7.64 -5.38 14.69
CA ASN A 92 -8.16 -4.13 14.16
C ASN A 92 -8.93 -4.24 12.84
N LEU A 93 -8.81 -5.32 12.05
CA LEU A 93 -9.62 -5.50 10.85
C LEU A 93 -11.05 -5.89 11.23
N ARG A 94 -12.05 -5.22 10.67
CA ARG A 94 -13.46 -5.38 11.03
C ARG A 94 -14.37 -5.50 9.81
N GLY A 95 -15.48 -6.22 9.96
CA GLY A 95 -16.55 -6.29 8.97
C GLY A 95 -16.21 -7.09 7.72
N VAL A 96 -15.23 -7.99 7.82
CA VAL A 96 -14.84 -8.91 6.75
C VAL A 96 -14.65 -10.32 7.29
N ASP A 97 -14.89 -11.31 6.46
CA ASP A 97 -14.43 -12.67 6.66
C ASP A 97 -13.04 -12.81 6.03
N ALA A 98 -12.00 -12.68 6.85
CA ALA A 98 -10.63 -12.53 6.39
C ALA A 98 -9.86 -13.85 6.46
N GLN A 99 -9.50 -14.41 5.31
CA GLN A 99 -8.49 -15.46 5.22
C GLN A 99 -7.11 -14.81 5.11
N VAL A 100 -6.24 -15.02 6.07
CA VAL A 100 -4.87 -14.49 6.06
C VAL A 100 -3.93 -15.48 5.37
N LYS A 101 -3.22 -15.02 4.35
CA LYS A 101 -2.15 -15.75 3.65
C LYS A 101 -0.87 -14.94 3.68
N VAL A 102 0.24 -15.62 3.87
CA VAL A 102 1.59 -15.02 3.95
C VAL A 102 2.47 -15.57 2.86
N ALA A 103 3.17 -14.70 2.14
CA ALA A 103 4.18 -15.06 1.17
C ALA A 103 5.53 -14.40 1.53
N GLY A 104 6.65 -15.08 1.28
CA GLY A 104 7.98 -14.59 1.59
C GLY A 104 9.05 -15.56 1.15
N ALA A 105 10.33 -15.27 1.48
CA ALA A 105 11.44 -16.13 1.13
C ALA A 105 11.38 -17.46 1.91
N GLU A 106 11.20 -17.39 3.22
CA GLU A 106 11.18 -18.55 4.12
C GLU A 106 10.02 -18.41 5.11
N ARG A 107 9.47 -19.55 5.54
CA ARG A 107 8.42 -19.56 6.54
C ARG A 107 9.03 -19.45 7.95
N PRO A 108 8.55 -18.51 8.78
CA PRO A 108 8.89 -18.50 10.19
C PRO A 108 8.41 -19.77 10.92
N ASP A 109 9.19 -20.30 11.85
CA ASP A 109 8.83 -21.51 12.60
C ASP A 109 7.52 -21.38 13.41
N TRP A 110 7.23 -20.17 13.85
CA TRP A 110 6.03 -19.84 14.64
C TRP A 110 4.76 -19.63 13.78
N LEU A 111 4.89 -19.56 12.45
CA LEU A 111 3.73 -19.35 11.58
C LEU A 111 3.09 -20.67 11.20
N ASP A 112 1.77 -20.78 11.36
CA ASP A 112 0.99 -21.93 10.91
C ASP A 112 1.17 -22.20 9.41
N CYS A 113 1.33 -23.47 9.05
CA CYS A 113 1.56 -23.88 7.66
C CYS A 113 0.38 -23.58 6.73
N ASN A 114 -0.85 -23.54 7.24
CA ASN A 114 -2.04 -23.22 6.44
C ASN A 114 -2.10 -21.75 6.02
N SER A 115 -1.44 -20.88 6.81
CA SER A 115 -1.34 -19.47 6.49
C SER A 115 -0.18 -19.13 5.56
N TRP A 116 0.78 -20.06 5.38
CA TRP A 116 1.95 -19.87 4.53
C TRP A 116 1.74 -20.40 3.12
N LEU A 117 2.06 -19.60 2.10
CA LEU A 117 2.02 -20.00 0.70
C LEU A 117 3.35 -20.63 0.27
N SER A 118 3.52 -21.92 0.56
CA SER A 118 4.76 -22.67 0.27
C SER A 118 5.16 -22.64 -1.20
N ASP A 119 4.18 -22.73 -2.11
CA ASP A 119 4.41 -22.77 -3.57
C ASP A 119 4.82 -21.40 -4.14
N ALA A 120 4.60 -20.32 -3.38
CA ALA A 120 5.07 -18.99 -3.72
C ALA A 120 6.40 -18.63 -3.03
N ALA A 121 6.89 -19.47 -2.11
CA ALA A 121 8.11 -19.20 -1.34
C ALA A 121 9.36 -19.14 -2.22
N GLY A 122 10.36 -18.40 -1.77
CA GLY A 122 11.67 -18.28 -2.40
C GLY A 122 12.14 -16.84 -2.51
N GLU A 123 13.41 -16.68 -2.84
CA GLU A 123 14.02 -15.38 -3.05
C GLU A 123 13.29 -14.59 -4.15
N PHE A 124 13.24 -13.29 -4.00
CA PHE A 124 12.66 -12.37 -4.96
C PHE A 124 13.47 -11.06 -4.98
N ASN A 125 13.59 -10.47 -6.17
CA ASN A 125 14.26 -9.18 -6.33
C ASN A 125 13.29 -8.02 -6.08
N HIS A 126 12.04 -8.19 -6.51
CA HIS A 126 11.00 -7.17 -6.42
C HIS A 126 9.73 -7.72 -5.77
N LEU A 127 9.07 -6.88 -4.98
CA LEU A 127 7.81 -7.22 -4.31
C LEU A 127 6.77 -7.79 -5.28
N ASN A 128 6.69 -7.19 -6.47
CA ASN A 128 5.70 -7.56 -7.49
C ASN A 128 5.89 -8.99 -8.02
N GLU A 129 7.13 -9.49 -8.09
CA GLU A 129 7.42 -10.89 -8.45
C GLU A 129 6.79 -11.86 -7.43
N LEU A 130 6.98 -11.57 -6.13
CA LEU A 130 6.44 -12.41 -5.07
C LEU A 130 4.91 -12.38 -5.05
N VAL A 131 4.31 -11.19 -5.22
CA VAL A 131 2.86 -11.07 -5.33
C VAL A 131 2.32 -11.84 -6.53
N ALA A 132 2.98 -11.75 -7.69
CA ALA A 132 2.58 -12.49 -8.90
C ALA A 132 2.63 -14.00 -8.69
N ARG A 133 3.63 -14.52 -7.96
CA ARG A 133 3.72 -15.94 -7.60
C ARG A 133 2.67 -16.37 -6.59
N ALA A 134 2.29 -15.49 -5.67
CA ALA A 134 1.34 -15.79 -4.60
C ALA A 134 -0.12 -15.80 -5.06
N LEU A 135 -0.50 -14.91 -5.99
CA LEU A 135 -1.89 -14.72 -6.42
C LEU A 135 -2.61 -15.97 -6.95
N PRO A 136 -1.96 -16.91 -7.69
CA PRO A 136 -2.61 -18.15 -8.13
C PRO A 136 -3.16 -19.01 -6.98
N PHE A 137 -2.57 -18.91 -5.79
CA PHE A 137 -2.93 -19.68 -4.59
C PHE A 137 -3.90 -18.95 -3.66
N VAL A 138 -4.38 -17.76 -4.06
CA VAL A 138 -5.40 -17.00 -3.35
C VAL A 138 -6.78 -17.42 -3.86
N GLU A 139 -7.65 -17.84 -2.96
CA GLU A 139 -8.96 -18.42 -3.32
C GLU A 139 -10.03 -17.36 -3.59
N THR A 140 -10.00 -16.24 -2.85
CA THR A 140 -11.02 -15.20 -3.01
C THR A 140 -10.69 -14.23 -4.13
N ASN A 141 -11.74 -13.61 -4.71
CA ASN A 141 -11.54 -12.57 -5.72
C ASN A 141 -11.16 -11.20 -5.11
N ARG A 142 -11.47 -10.98 -3.83
CA ARG A 142 -11.15 -9.73 -3.13
C ARG A 142 -9.90 -9.91 -2.29
N ILE A 143 -8.96 -9.00 -2.47
CA ILE A 143 -7.63 -9.07 -1.83
C ILE A 143 -7.35 -7.77 -1.10
N ILE A 144 -6.84 -7.87 0.11
CA ILE A 144 -6.13 -6.81 0.80
C ILE A 144 -4.65 -7.17 0.76
N LEU A 145 -3.87 -6.44 -0.04
CA LEU A 145 -2.43 -6.64 -0.15
C LEU A 145 -1.70 -5.74 0.85
N MET A 146 -0.85 -6.33 1.66
CA MET A 146 -0.03 -5.64 2.65
C MET A 146 1.41 -6.14 2.62
N THR A 147 2.33 -5.35 3.14
CA THR A 147 3.63 -5.84 3.58
C THR A 147 3.65 -5.98 5.09
N ASP A 148 4.57 -6.77 5.62
CA ASP A 148 4.83 -6.92 7.06
C ASP A 148 5.16 -5.60 7.77
N ARG A 149 5.56 -4.58 7.01
CA ARG A 149 5.85 -3.22 7.51
C ARG A 149 4.61 -2.38 7.76
N MET A 150 3.45 -2.83 7.30
CA MET A 150 2.17 -2.16 7.51
C MET A 150 1.48 -2.71 8.76
N GLN A 151 1.00 -1.83 9.63
CA GLN A 151 0.30 -2.17 10.85
C GLN A 151 -1.03 -1.44 10.90
N LEU A 152 -2.08 -2.12 11.38
CA LEU A 152 -3.36 -1.48 11.69
C LEU A 152 -3.33 -0.99 13.14
N ALA A 153 -3.23 0.31 13.35
CA ALA A 153 -3.12 0.87 14.69
C ALA A 153 -4.47 1.01 15.43
N ARG A 154 -5.58 0.98 14.67
CA ARG A 154 -6.95 1.17 15.16
C ARG A 154 -7.92 0.30 14.36
N PRO A 155 -9.17 0.12 14.83
CA PRO A 155 -10.20 -0.54 14.04
C PRO A 155 -10.35 0.07 12.65
N VAL A 156 -10.28 -0.77 11.63
CA VAL A 156 -10.30 -0.45 10.21
C VAL A 156 -11.33 -1.35 9.52
N SER A 157 -12.21 -0.76 8.75
CA SER A 157 -13.16 -1.48 7.90
C SER A 157 -12.62 -1.66 6.48
N LEU A 158 -13.28 -2.54 5.70
CA LEU A 158 -12.98 -2.67 4.27
C LEU A 158 -13.14 -1.33 3.53
N ALA A 159 -14.13 -0.52 3.89
CA ALA A 159 -14.35 0.80 3.29
C ALA A 159 -13.18 1.76 3.54
N ASP A 160 -12.54 1.68 4.71
CA ASP A 160 -11.35 2.51 5.01
C ASP A 160 -10.16 2.14 4.11
N ILE A 161 -10.01 0.86 3.75
CA ILE A 161 -8.92 0.37 2.89
C ILE A 161 -9.25 0.59 1.41
N ALA A 162 -10.50 0.36 1.00
CA ALA A 162 -10.94 0.49 -0.38
C ALA A 162 -11.04 1.94 -0.86
N LEU A 163 -11.09 2.91 0.06
CA LEU A 163 -11.13 4.32 -0.29
C LEU A 163 -9.81 4.74 -0.93
N LEU A 164 -9.87 5.15 -2.21
CA LEU A 164 -8.70 5.60 -2.94
C LEU A 164 -8.14 6.90 -2.34
N LYS A 165 -6.94 6.81 -1.80
CA LYS A 165 -6.19 7.92 -1.22
C LYS A 165 -4.95 8.20 -2.05
N THR A 166 -4.67 9.46 -2.31
CA THR A 166 -3.47 9.90 -3.04
C THR A 166 -2.60 10.79 -2.17
N MET A 167 -1.30 10.73 -2.41
CA MET A 167 -0.35 11.67 -1.83
C MET A 167 -0.53 13.06 -2.45
N PRO A 168 -0.33 14.15 -1.70
CA PRO A 168 -0.13 15.46 -2.31
C PRO A 168 1.11 15.42 -3.22
N GLU A 169 1.24 16.42 -4.08
CA GLU A 169 2.29 16.53 -5.09
C GLU A 169 3.69 16.18 -4.56
N GLY A 170 4.51 15.49 -5.37
CA GLY A 170 5.91 15.22 -5.10
C GLY A 170 6.29 13.78 -4.72
N GLY A 171 5.37 12.79 -4.86
CA GLY A 171 5.65 11.38 -4.53
C GLY A 171 6.36 10.59 -5.62
N ASP A 172 6.03 9.30 -5.77
CA ASP A 172 6.68 8.30 -6.63
C ASP A 172 6.83 8.72 -8.09
N LEU A 173 7.81 9.58 -8.34
CA LEU A 173 8.11 10.12 -9.65
C LEU A 173 8.54 9.05 -10.68
N PRO A 174 9.33 8.01 -10.33
CA PRO A 174 9.70 6.96 -11.29
C PRO A 174 8.50 6.22 -11.86
N THR A 175 7.58 5.75 -11.02
CA THR A 175 6.37 5.06 -11.47
C THR A 175 5.49 5.95 -12.33
N LEU A 176 5.23 7.18 -11.89
CA LEU A 176 4.41 8.15 -12.65
C LEU A 176 5.04 8.52 -13.99
N LYS A 177 6.36 8.63 -14.05
CA LYS A 177 7.07 8.91 -15.30
C LYS A 177 6.89 7.77 -16.31
N VAL A 178 7.10 6.52 -15.90
CA VAL A 178 6.90 5.36 -16.77
C VAL A 178 5.45 5.27 -17.25
N LEU A 179 4.48 5.44 -16.35
CA LEU A 179 3.06 5.47 -16.73
C LEU A 179 2.74 6.61 -17.72
N GLY A 180 3.26 7.82 -17.49
CA GLY A 180 3.06 8.96 -18.38
C GLY A 180 3.63 8.74 -19.78
N GLU A 181 4.80 8.12 -19.90
CA GLU A 181 5.39 7.75 -21.18
C GLU A 181 4.54 6.71 -21.92
N ARG A 182 3.92 5.78 -21.21
CA ARG A 182 3.05 4.73 -21.77
C ARG A 182 1.66 5.23 -22.16
N THR A 183 1.17 6.28 -21.51
CA THR A 183 -0.15 6.86 -21.78
C THR A 183 -0.08 8.16 -22.58
N LYS A 184 1.05 8.47 -23.22
CA LYS A 184 1.25 9.72 -23.98
C LYS A 184 0.24 9.94 -25.11
N ASP A 185 -0.27 8.86 -25.70
CA ASP A 185 -1.25 8.90 -26.80
C ASP A 185 -2.70 8.97 -26.27
N ASP A 186 -2.90 8.73 -24.98
CA ASP A 186 -4.15 8.84 -24.23
C ASP A 186 -3.86 9.61 -22.93
N PRO A 187 -3.66 10.93 -23.00
CA PRO A 187 -3.25 11.71 -21.84
C PRO A 187 -4.35 11.74 -20.79
N ARG A 188 -4.03 11.26 -19.62
CA ARG A 188 -4.90 11.23 -18.44
C ARG A 188 -4.17 11.77 -17.23
N TRP A 189 -4.92 12.19 -16.23
CA TRP A 189 -4.32 12.60 -14.98
C TRP A 189 -3.83 11.35 -14.23
N LEU A 190 -2.56 11.33 -13.82
CA LEU A 190 -1.96 10.26 -13.05
C LEU A 190 -1.82 10.67 -11.58
N TRP A 191 -2.31 9.82 -10.70
CA TRP A 191 -2.30 10.05 -9.26
C TRP A 191 -1.21 9.23 -8.57
N ASN A 192 -0.60 9.81 -7.52
CA ASN A 192 0.37 9.12 -6.69
C ASN A 192 -0.31 8.39 -5.53
N TYR A 193 -0.33 7.08 -5.59
CA TYR A 193 -0.90 6.22 -4.54
C TYR A 193 0.14 5.66 -3.57
N GLN A 194 1.32 6.25 -3.41
CA GLN A 194 2.35 5.84 -2.46
C GLN A 194 1.98 6.24 -1.01
N THR A 195 0.81 5.84 -0.58
CA THR A 195 0.21 6.22 0.71
C THR A 195 0.67 5.36 1.88
N HIS A 196 1.44 4.29 1.61
CA HIS A 196 1.84 3.29 2.61
C HIS A 196 0.65 2.66 3.36
N MET A 197 -0.49 2.61 2.71
CA MET A 197 -1.70 1.94 3.19
C MET A 197 -1.85 0.59 2.47
N PRO A 198 -2.62 -0.36 3.05
CA PRO A 198 -2.98 -1.58 2.35
C PRO A 198 -3.65 -1.29 1.00
N LEU A 199 -3.37 -2.10 -0.01
CA LEU A 199 -4.04 -2.04 -1.31
C LEU A 199 -5.25 -2.97 -1.29
N TYR A 200 -6.46 -2.43 -1.51
CA TYR A 200 -7.60 -3.25 -1.87
C TYR A 200 -7.63 -3.50 -3.37
N ALA A 201 -7.70 -4.76 -3.77
CA ALA A 201 -7.64 -5.14 -5.17
C ALA A 201 -8.55 -6.32 -5.48
N PHE A 202 -8.87 -6.50 -6.77
CA PHE A 202 -9.48 -7.71 -7.28
C PHE A 202 -8.41 -8.61 -7.91
N ARG A 203 -8.46 -9.92 -7.63
CA ARG A 203 -7.44 -10.90 -8.01
C ARG A 203 -7.11 -10.88 -9.50
N HIS A 204 -8.12 -11.01 -10.37
CA HIS A 204 -7.89 -11.08 -11.81
C HIS A 204 -7.31 -9.78 -12.40
N PRO A 205 -7.88 -8.58 -12.11
CA PRO A 205 -7.26 -7.32 -12.53
C PRO A 205 -5.83 -7.15 -12.00
N LEU A 206 -5.57 -7.52 -10.75
CA LEU A 206 -4.23 -7.43 -10.16
C LEU A 206 -3.23 -8.35 -10.88
N MET A 207 -3.63 -9.58 -11.22
CA MET A 207 -2.81 -10.48 -12.05
C MET A 207 -2.52 -9.89 -13.43
N GLY A 208 -3.50 -9.21 -14.05
CA GLY A 208 -3.31 -8.53 -15.33
C GLY A 208 -2.27 -7.43 -15.25
N VAL A 209 -2.35 -6.59 -14.21
CA VAL A 209 -1.38 -5.51 -13.97
C VAL A 209 0.02 -6.08 -13.72
N LEU A 210 0.16 -7.13 -12.92
CA LEU A 210 1.47 -7.74 -12.65
C LEU A 210 2.09 -8.36 -13.89
N ARG A 211 1.30 -9.07 -14.71
CA ARG A 211 1.78 -9.58 -16.01
C ARG A 211 2.26 -8.46 -16.92
N TYR A 212 1.50 -7.38 -17.01
CA TYR A 212 1.91 -6.20 -17.77
C TYR A 212 3.25 -5.64 -17.27
N LEU A 213 3.44 -5.51 -15.95
CA LEU A 213 4.71 -5.02 -15.38
C LEU A 213 5.90 -5.92 -15.74
N ILE A 214 5.71 -7.24 -15.67
CA ILE A 214 6.72 -8.24 -16.06
C ILE A 214 7.03 -8.12 -17.56
N GLU A 215 6.02 -8.03 -18.42
CA GLU A 215 6.18 -7.91 -19.88
C GLU A 215 6.95 -6.65 -20.29
N ILE A 216 6.80 -5.56 -19.56
CA ILE A 216 7.51 -4.30 -19.84
C ILE A 216 8.86 -4.18 -19.12
N GLY A 217 9.24 -5.18 -18.27
CA GLY A 217 10.50 -5.18 -17.52
C GLY A 217 10.56 -4.13 -16.41
N HIS A 218 9.44 -3.88 -15.73
CA HIS A 218 9.29 -2.85 -14.70
C HIS A 218 8.64 -3.41 -13.42
N GLU A 219 9.11 -4.54 -12.93
CA GLU A 219 8.64 -5.18 -11.71
C GLU A 219 8.94 -4.37 -10.44
N ASP A 220 9.82 -3.39 -10.53
CA ASP A 220 10.21 -2.48 -9.46
C ASP A 220 9.20 -1.34 -9.20
N LEU A 221 8.24 -1.12 -10.11
CA LEU A 221 7.28 -0.02 -9.98
C LEU A 221 6.33 -0.21 -8.80
N HIS A 222 5.89 0.91 -8.22
CA HIS A 222 4.98 0.92 -7.08
C HIS A 222 3.59 0.39 -7.46
N LEU A 223 3.29 -0.84 -7.07
CA LEU A 223 2.10 -1.58 -7.49
C LEU A 223 0.78 -0.85 -7.21
N PRO A 224 0.52 -0.25 -6.03
CA PRO A 224 -0.70 0.50 -5.81
C PRO A 224 -0.88 1.67 -6.78
N THR A 225 0.21 2.37 -7.14
CA THR A 225 0.17 3.48 -8.10
C THR A 225 -0.18 2.96 -9.49
N VAL A 226 0.44 1.87 -9.95
CA VAL A 226 0.15 1.28 -11.26
C VAL A 226 -1.29 0.75 -11.31
N TYR A 227 -1.67 -0.07 -10.33
CA TYR A 227 -2.99 -0.71 -10.27
C TYR A 227 -4.12 0.32 -10.31
N ASN A 228 -4.08 1.31 -9.43
CA ASN A 228 -5.17 2.27 -9.32
C ASN A 228 -5.27 3.21 -10.54
N ASN A 229 -4.14 3.65 -11.12
CA ASN A 229 -4.17 4.47 -12.33
C ASN A 229 -4.63 3.70 -13.58
N MET A 230 -4.34 2.40 -13.65
CA MET A 230 -4.79 1.57 -14.78
C MET A 230 -6.26 1.19 -14.70
N LEU A 231 -6.75 0.85 -13.49
CA LEU A 231 -8.11 0.34 -13.34
C LEU A 231 -9.15 1.42 -13.06
N PHE A 232 -8.74 2.54 -12.51
CA PHE A 232 -9.65 3.60 -12.09
C PHE A 232 -9.21 4.97 -12.65
N PRO A 233 -8.97 5.09 -13.97
CA PRO A 233 -8.42 6.32 -14.55
C PRO A 233 -9.33 7.54 -14.36
N ASP A 234 -10.64 7.33 -14.30
CA ASP A 234 -11.64 8.39 -14.19
C ASP A 234 -12.05 8.71 -12.76
N LEU A 235 -11.57 7.94 -11.78
CA LEU A 235 -11.87 8.20 -10.38
C LEU A 235 -10.95 9.27 -9.81
N GLN A 236 -11.57 10.29 -9.22
CA GLN A 236 -10.83 11.29 -8.46
C GLN A 236 -10.61 10.78 -7.02
N PRO A 237 -9.37 10.44 -6.63
CA PRO A 237 -9.08 10.00 -5.27
C PRO A 237 -9.16 11.18 -4.29
N THR A 238 -9.33 10.86 -3.02
CA THR A 238 -9.22 11.85 -1.94
C THR A 238 -7.75 12.00 -1.52
N LEU A 239 -7.37 13.18 -1.06
CA LEU A 239 -6.03 13.37 -0.49
C LEU A 239 -5.88 12.56 0.80
N LEU A 240 -4.71 11.98 0.98
CA LEU A 240 -4.33 11.33 2.23
C LEU A 240 -4.33 12.36 3.35
N ASP A 241 -5.09 12.11 4.41
CA ASP A 241 -4.96 12.88 5.63
C ASP A 241 -3.91 12.20 6.53
N TRP A 242 -2.68 12.68 6.44
CA TRP A 242 -1.59 12.19 7.27
C TRP A 242 -1.83 12.38 8.79
N ARG A 243 -2.87 13.09 9.20
CA ARG A 243 -3.23 13.26 10.62
C ARG A 243 -4.02 12.06 11.15
N THR A 244 -4.82 11.43 10.29
CA THR A 244 -5.76 10.36 10.68
C THR A 244 -5.54 9.05 9.94
N ASP A 245 -5.09 9.08 8.69
CA ASP A 245 -5.01 7.89 7.86
C ASP A 245 -3.74 7.08 8.14
N SER A 246 -2.58 7.59 7.78
CA SER A 246 -1.34 6.82 7.92
C SER A 246 -0.21 7.61 8.57
N TRP A 247 0.72 6.89 9.15
CA TRP A 247 1.95 7.42 9.71
C TRP A 247 3.15 6.61 9.23
N LEU A 248 4.08 7.32 8.62
CA LEU A 248 5.39 6.81 8.28
C LEU A 248 6.29 6.95 9.51
N LEU A 249 6.74 5.82 10.06
CA LEU A 249 7.81 5.79 11.06
C LEU A 249 9.14 5.95 10.32
N PRO A 250 9.76 7.13 10.37
CA PRO A 250 10.98 7.38 9.64
C PRO A 250 12.17 6.64 10.25
N VAL A 251 13.17 6.36 9.42
CA VAL A 251 14.53 6.05 9.88
C VAL A 251 15.09 7.32 10.48
N VAL A 252 15.04 7.48 11.78
CA VAL A 252 15.58 8.67 12.45
C VAL A 252 16.60 8.25 13.50
N SER A 253 17.73 8.91 13.47
CA SER A 253 18.76 8.82 14.51
C SER A 253 18.28 9.29 15.89
N ALA A 254 17.14 9.98 15.96
CA ALA A 254 16.45 10.36 17.18
C ALA A 254 15.04 9.78 17.13
N HIS A 255 14.85 8.58 17.69
CA HIS A 255 13.53 8.00 17.85
C HIS A 255 12.69 8.88 18.78
N PRO A 256 11.44 9.21 18.42
CA PRO A 256 10.55 9.90 19.32
C PRO A 256 10.34 9.03 20.57
N SER A 257 10.23 9.65 21.74
CA SER A 257 9.92 8.91 22.97
C SER A 257 8.65 8.09 22.81
N MET A 258 8.53 6.99 23.56
CA MET A 258 7.34 6.13 23.54
C MET A 258 6.05 6.93 23.77
N GLU A 259 6.06 7.89 24.71
CA GLU A 259 4.92 8.76 24.99
C GLU A 259 4.50 9.57 23.75
N ARG A 260 5.47 10.14 23.03
CA ARG A 260 5.20 10.88 21.78
C ARG A 260 4.66 9.95 20.69
N MET A 261 5.22 8.74 20.52
CA MET A 261 4.71 7.75 19.57
C MET A 261 3.27 7.37 19.90
N GLN A 262 2.95 7.08 21.16
CA GLN A 262 1.59 6.76 21.60
C GLN A 262 0.61 7.90 21.34
N SER A 263 0.99 9.15 21.58
CA SER A 263 0.15 10.32 21.34
C SER A 263 -0.22 10.51 19.86
N PHE A 264 0.69 10.15 18.95
CA PHE A 264 0.42 10.16 17.51
C PHE A 264 -0.49 9.01 17.09
N LEU A 265 -0.29 7.82 17.66
CA LEU A 265 -1.02 6.61 17.29
C LEU A 265 -2.50 6.64 17.66
N VAL A 266 -2.86 7.38 18.69
CA VAL A 266 -4.28 7.52 19.11
C VAL A 266 -5.19 8.01 17.97
N LYS A 267 -4.63 8.64 16.93
CA LYS A 267 -5.39 9.20 15.79
C LYS A 267 -5.22 8.44 14.48
N LYS A 268 -4.16 7.61 14.32
CA LYS A 268 -3.83 6.96 13.04
C LYS A 268 -4.54 5.64 12.86
N LYS A 269 -4.97 5.32 11.63
CA LYS A 269 -5.50 4.01 11.26
C LYS A 269 -4.37 3.06 10.86
N PHE A 270 -3.40 3.55 10.10
CA PHE A 270 -2.30 2.77 9.55
C PHE A 270 -0.94 3.32 10.01
N ILE A 271 0.01 2.41 10.17
CA ILE A 271 1.42 2.74 10.39
C ILE A 271 2.24 1.98 9.35
N TRP A 272 3.20 2.63 8.77
CA TRP A 272 4.22 1.99 7.96
C TRP A 272 5.60 2.18 8.60
N ILE A 273 6.34 1.07 8.73
CA ILE A 273 7.66 1.05 9.37
C ILE A 273 8.72 1.06 8.27
N SER A 274 9.49 2.15 8.21
CA SER A 274 10.57 2.29 7.23
C SER A 274 11.61 1.17 7.35
N PRO A 275 12.25 0.76 6.26
CA PRO A 275 13.44 -0.08 6.35
C PRO A 275 14.46 0.51 7.32
N ASN A 276 15.12 -0.35 8.09
CA ASN A 276 16.14 0.02 9.10
C ASN A 276 15.60 0.85 10.30
N SER A 277 14.28 0.87 10.55
CA SER A 277 13.67 1.54 11.70
C SER A 277 13.31 0.57 12.83
N GLU A 278 13.87 -0.62 12.85
CA GLU A 278 13.49 -1.72 13.76
C GLU A 278 14.26 -1.62 15.10
N GLY A 279 14.39 -0.40 15.64
CA GLY A 279 15.03 -0.16 16.94
C GLY A 279 14.17 -0.58 18.14
N ALA A 280 14.76 -0.57 19.33
CA ALA A 280 14.11 -1.03 20.56
C ALA A 280 12.79 -0.30 20.86
N GLU A 281 12.69 0.98 20.53
CA GLU A 281 11.49 1.78 20.75
C GLU A 281 10.35 1.36 19.82
N VAL A 282 10.64 1.01 18.56
CA VAL A 282 9.64 0.49 17.62
C VAL A 282 9.17 -0.88 18.06
N VAL A 283 10.08 -1.74 18.49
CA VAL A 283 9.74 -3.06 19.06
C VAL A 283 8.83 -2.91 20.30
N ALA A 284 9.18 -2.01 21.21
CA ALA A 284 8.37 -1.75 22.39
C ALA A 284 6.98 -1.20 22.02
N LEU A 285 6.91 -0.34 21.01
CA LEU A 285 5.65 0.19 20.48
C LEU A 285 4.78 -0.93 19.90
N LEU A 286 5.33 -1.80 19.07
CA LEU A 286 4.61 -2.91 18.47
C LEU A 286 4.07 -3.87 19.53
N LYS A 287 4.88 -4.22 20.53
CA LYS A 287 4.44 -5.03 21.69
C LYS A 287 3.30 -4.35 22.46
N PHE A 288 3.34 -3.04 22.62
CA PHE A 288 2.25 -2.29 23.25
C PHE A 288 0.96 -2.30 22.43
N LEU A 289 1.06 -2.12 21.11
CA LEU A 289 -0.10 -2.06 20.22
C LEU A 289 -0.79 -3.42 20.04
N THR A 290 0.00 -4.48 19.97
CA THR A 290 -0.44 -5.83 19.62
C THR A 290 0.18 -6.87 20.55
N PRO A 291 -0.22 -6.90 21.83
CA PRO A 291 0.35 -7.83 22.83
C PRO A 291 -0.08 -9.26 22.60
N ASP A 292 -1.29 -9.48 22.08
CA ASP A 292 -1.91 -10.79 21.97
C ASP A 292 -1.48 -11.51 20.69
N ALA A 293 -1.24 -12.82 20.78
CA ALA A 293 -0.89 -13.66 19.65
C ALA A 293 -2.04 -13.74 18.61
N ALA A 294 -1.69 -13.82 17.33
CA ALA A 294 -2.65 -14.05 16.26
C ALA A 294 -2.98 -15.56 16.15
N PRO A 295 -4.17 -15.96 15.66
CA PRO A 295 -4.56 -17.37 15.52
C PRO A 295 -3.62 -18.20 14.65
N CYS A 296 -2.92 -17.55 13.72
CA CYS A 296 -1.93 -18.19 12.85
C CYS A 296 -0.54 -18.33 13.49
N GLU A 297 -0.34 -17.86 14.73
CA GLU A 297 0.88 -18.09 15.49
C GLU A 297 0.80 -19.42 16.23
N THR A 298 1.79 -20.28 16.04
CA THR A 298 1.99 -21.46 16.87
C THR A 298 2.71 -21.08 18.17
N ASP A 299 2.50 -21.83 19.24
CA ASP A 299 3.06 -21.57 20.59
C ASP A 299 4.58 -21.73 20.67
N VAL A 300 5.32 -20.97 19.87
CA VAL A 300 6.77 -20.82 20.06
C VAL A 300 6.96 -19.60 20.98
N PRO A 301 7.50 -19.77 22.20
CA PRO A 301 7.77 -18.65 23.08
C PRO A 301 8.60 -17.60 22.38
N ASP A 302 8.24 -16.33 22.53
CA ASP A 302 9.07 -15.22 22.04
C ASP A 302 10.49 -15.43 22.59
N ALA A 303 11.45 -15.69 21.70
CA ALA A 303 12.85 -15.75 22.08
C ALA A 303 13.16 -14.41 22.78
N ASN A 304 13.48 -14.49 24.05
CA ASN A 304 13.74 -13.31 24.88
C ASN A 304 15.02 -12.65 24.37
N PRO A 305 14.99 -11.44 23.77
CA PRO A 305 16.17 -10.78 23.21
C PRO A 305 17.15 -10.23 24.28
N ALA A 306 16.99 -10.69 25.55
CA ALA A 306 17.74 -10.18 26.69
C ALA A 306 18.78 -11.17 27.23
N GLN A 307 19.48 -11.88 26.37
CA GLN A 307 20.67 -12.65 26.76
C GLN A 307 21.70 -12.65 25.64
N ASP A 308 22.30 -11.47 25.36
CA ASP A 308 23.69 -11.38 24.86
C ASP A 308 24.25 -9.99 25.18
#